data_8ea8081ee503a0af79a2651ddb20f8e8
#
_entry.id   8ea8081ee503a0af79a2651ddb20f8e8
#
_cell.length_a   1.000
_cell.length_b   1.000
_cell.length_c   1.000
_cell.angle_alpha   90.00
_cell.angle_beta   90.00
_cell.angle_gamma   90.00
#
_symmetry.space_group_name_H-M   'P 1'
#
loop_
_entity.id
_entity.type
_entity.pdbx_description
1 polymer ?
#
loop_
_entity_poly.entity_id
_entity_poly.type
_entity_poly.pdbx_seq_one_letter_code
_entity_poly.pdbx_strand_id
1 'polypeptide(L)'
;IFEYFETADNVIITGSFLEKGFNFNDIDIIVMGMVAAGKTWENYFEQRLGLKVHFICIDRKSLLKGLQEDPLFQMMLSKYLAKKREIFNFKNEYNYKLLDLHLLKSKTFLDNFDLLTGREKYNLVRNMCAIRLFLQKKVLDKEAVDREIKKIFGRSAVTQLKENLAEKKIFCTKFRKTYDEIFSQIMKNAPQPK
;
A
#
# COMPACT_ATOMS: atom_id res chain seq x y z
N ILE A 1 -7.22 -19.21 11.55
CA ILE A 1 -6.58 -19.06 10.23
C ILE A 1 -5.28 -19.84 10.20
N PHE A 2 -4.35 -19.64 11.13
CA PHE A 2 -3.03 -20.31 11.11
C PHE A 2 -3.11 -21.84 11.11
N GLU A 3 -4.07 -22.45 11.79
CA GLU A 3 -4.29 -23.89 11.86
C GLU A 3 -4.70 -24.50 10.52
N TYR A 4 -5.36 -23.74 9.65
CA TYR A 4 -5.77 -24.22 8.34
C TYR A 4 -4.64 -24.29 7.31
N PHE A 5 -3.51 -23.66 7.60
CA PHE A 5 -2.35 -23.59 6.71
C PHE A 5 -1.11 -24.23 7.35
N GLU A 6 -1.27 -25.45 7.90
CA GLU A 6 -0.18 -26.15 8.58
C GLU A 6 1.02 -26.44 7.68
N THR A 7 0.75 -26.76 6.42
CA THR A 7 1.77 -27.08 5.41
C THR A 7 2.43 -25.85 4.78
N ALA A 8 1.91 -24.65 5.02
CA ALA A 8 2.51 -23.44 4.52
C ALA A 8 3.84 -23.14 5.23
N ASP A 9 4.81 -22.61 4.48
CA ASP A 9 6.09 -22.15 5.05
C ASP A 9 5.85 -21.08 6.11
N ASN A 10 4.98 -20.12 5.83
CA ASN A 10 4.48 -19.14 6.77
C ASN A 10 3.12 -18.58 6.34
N VAL A 11 2.41 -17.98 7.29
CA VAL A 11 1.15 -17.25 7.06
C VAL A 11 1.27 -15.90 7.74
N ILE A 12 0.99 -14.83 7.01
CA ILE A 12 1.11 -13.46 7.48
C ILE A 12 -0.25 -12.78 7.30
N ILE A 13 -0.78 -12.22 8.37
CA ILE A 13 -1.97 -11.36 8.37
C ILE A 13 -1.49 -9.92 8.37
N THR A 14 -2.04 -9.09 7.52
CA THR A 14 -1.68 -7.67 7.40
C THR A 14 -2.89 -6.80 7.03
N GLY A 15 -2.67 -5.55 6.73
CA GLY A 15 -3.71 -4.62 6.29
C GLY A 15 -4.47 -3.92 7.43
N SER A 16 -5.64 -3.40 7.10
CA SER A 16 -6.46 -2.57 8.00
C SER A 16 -6.98 -3.33 9.24
N PHE A 17 -7.05 -4.65 9.15
CA PHE A 17 -7.43 -5.53 10.26
C PHE A 17 -6.55 -5.33 11.52
N LEU A 18 -5.27 -5.01 11.34
CA LEU A 18 -4.32 -4.79 12.43
C LEU A 18 -4.31 -3.36 12.99
N GLU A 19 -5.16 -2.49 12.46
CA GLU A 19 -5.27 -1.10 12.88
C GLU A 19 -6.15 -0.95 14.12
N LYS A 20 -5.88 0.06 14.94
CA LYS A 20 -6.74 0.40 16.08
C LYS A 20 -8.10 0.90 15.60
N GLY A 21 -9.16 0.54 16.33
CA GLY A 21 -10.52 1.09 16.13
C GLY A 21 -11.46 0.18 15.35
N PHE A 22 -11.09 -1.07 15.05
CA PHE A 22 -11.96 -2.07 14.37
C PHE A 22 -12.63 -1.58 13.09
N ASN A 23 -11.97 -0.71 12.35
CA ASN A 23 -12.49 -0.07 11.14
C ASN A 23 -11.95 -0.76 9.90
N PHE A 24 -12.25 -2.06 9.77
CA PHE A 24 -11.82 -2.90 8.65
C PHE A 24 -13.02 -3.59 8.01
N ASN A 25 -12.95 -3.81 6.69
CA ASN A 25 -13.97 -4.53 5.91
C ASN A 25 -13.41 -5.84 5.35
N ASP A 26 -12.11 -6.02 5.39
CA ASP A 26 -11.39 -7.13 4.78
C ASP A 26 -10.16 -7.50 5.62
N ILE A 27 -9.70 -8.72 5.42
CA ILE A 27 -8.48 -9.26 6.01
C ILE A 27 -7.54 -9.66 4.88
N ASP A 28 -6.35 -9.07 4.84
CA ASP A 28 -5.31 -9.45 3.89
C ASP A 28 -4.41 -10.53 4.49
N ILE A 29 -4.32 -11.68 3.82
CA ILE A 29 -3.54 -12.85 4.25
C ILE A 29 -2.54 -13.21 3.17
N ILE A 30 -1.27 -13.26 3.53
CA ILE A 30 -0.21 -13.76 2.69
C ILE A 30 0.13 -15.18 3.13
N VAL A 31 0.06 -16.13 2.20
CA VAL A 31 0.40 -17.54 2.41
C VAL A 31 1.67 -17.84 1.64
N MET A 32 2.71 -18.27 2.35
CA MET A 32 4.01 -18.56 1.76
C MET A 32 4.18 -20.07 1.53
N GLY A 33 4.71 -20.45 0.35
CA GLY A 33 5.05 -21.83 0.03
C GLY A 33 3.88 -22.71 -0.40
N MET A 34 2.67 -22.16 -0.57
CA MET A 34 1.52 -22.88 -1.11
C MET A 34 1.14 -22.34 -2.50
N VAL A 35 0.84 -23.27 -3.43
CA VAL A 35 0.51 -22.91 -4.82
C VAL A 35 -0.98 -22.59 -5.02
N ALA A 36 -1.86 -22.96 -4.09
CA ALA A 36 -3.30 -22.83 -4.27
C ALA A 36 -4.05 -22.51 -2.97
N ALA A 37 -4.07 -21.22 -2.62
CA ALA A 37 -5.15 -20.69 -1.81
C ALA A 37 -5.96 -19.75 -2.72
N GLY A 38 -6.94 -20.27 -3.41
CA GLY A 38 -7.72 -19.48 -4.37
C GLY A 38 -9.07 -19.08 -3.79
N LYS A 39 -9.98 -18.66 -4.67
CA LYS A 39 -11.35 -18.25 -4.36
C LYS A 39 -12.12 -19.20 -3.44
N THR A 40 -11.79 -20.49 -3.45
CA THR A 40 -12.38 -21.50 -2.56
C THR A 40 -12.12 -21.19 -1.08
N TRP A 41 -10.88 -20.80 -0.73
CA TRP A 41 -10.51 -20.41 0.63
C TRP A 41 -11.08 -19.04 1.02
N GLU A 42 -11.11 -18.08 0.09
CA GLU A 42 -11.74 -16.79 0.30
C GLU A 42 -13.21 -16.98 0.69
N ASN A 43 -13.97 -17.70 -0.14
CA ASN A 43 -15.38 -17.99 0.13
C ASN A 43 -15.60 -18.76 1.45
N TYR A 44 -14.74 -19.73 1.76
CA TYR A 44 -14.83 -20.50 3.01
C TYR A 44 -14.66 -19.60 4.23
N PHE A 45 -13.64 -18.75 4.21
CA PHE A 45 -13.38 -17.84 5.35
C PHE A 45 -14.39 -16.70 5.41
N GLU A 46 -14.85 -16.17 4.28
CA GLU A 46 -15.93 -15.17 4.26
C GLU A 46 -17.20 -15.69 4.91
N GLN A 47 -17.62 -16.92 4.59
CA GLN A 47 -18.79 -17.54 5.20
C GLN A 47 -18.61 -17.76 6.70
N ARG A 48 -17.42 -18.12 7.15
CA ARG A 48 -17.15 -18.46 8.55
C ARG A 48 -16.90 -17.23 9.44
N LEU A 49 -16.30 -16.19 8.90
CA LEU A 49 -15.91 -14.99 9.63
C LEU A 49 -16.89 -13.82 9.44
N GLY A 50 -17.75 -13.87 8.43
CA GLY A 50 -18.60 -12.75 8.04
C GLY A 50 -17.85 -11.54 7.49
N LEU A 51 -16.59 -11.75 7.06
CA LEU A 51 -15.67 -10.70 6.59
C LEU A 51 -15.01 -11.14 5.30
N LYS A 52 -14.77 -10.20 4.39
CA LYS A 52 -13.98 -10.46 3.19
C LYS A 52 -12.56 -10.82 3.55
N VAL A 53 -12.02 -11.82 2.87
CA VAL A 53 -10.65 -12.28 3.06
C VAL A 53 -9.96 -12.30 1.71
N HIS A 54 -8.81 -11.66 1.61
CA HIS A 54 -7.97 -11.66 0.42
C HIS A 54 -6.71 -12.48 0.67
N PHE A 55 -6.49 -13.50 -0.18
CA PHE A 55 -5.31 -14.34 -0.13
C PHE A 55 -4.30 -13.94 -1.20
N ILE A 56 -3.06 -13.72 -0.78
CA ILE A 56 -1.90 -13.54 -1.65
C ILE A 56 -0.98 -14.75 -1.44
N CYS A 57 -0.94 -15.66 -2.42
CA CYS A 57 -0.01 -16.80 -2.40
C CYS A 57 1.29 -16.38 -3.06
N ILE A 58 2.39 -16.50 -2.34
CA ILE A 58 3.69 -16.00 -2.80
C ILE A 58 4.82 -16.87 -2.22
N ASP A 59 5.88 -17.07 -2.98
CA ASP A 59 7.11 -17.64 -2.46
C ASP A 59 7.97 -16.59 -1.73
N ARG A 60 8.93 -17.07 -0.93
CA ARG A 60 9.80 -16.19 -0.13
C ARG A 60 10.61 -15.21 -0.99
N LYS A 61 11.08 -15.65 -2.16
CA LYS A 61 11.89 -14.81 -3.07
C LYS A 61 11.06 -13.66 -3.62
N SER A 62 9.86 -13.96 -4.07
CA SER A 62 8.91 -12.96 -4.59
C SER A 62 8.44 -11.99 -3.51
N LEU A 63 8.21 -12.48 -2.28
CA LEU A 63 7.91 -11.63 -1.12
C LEU A 63 9.04 -10.62 -0.85
N LEU A 64 10.29 -11.08 -0.78
CA LEU A 64 11.46 -10.22 -0.56
C LEU A 64 11.64 -9.22 -1.69
N LYS A 65 11.48 -9.67 -2.94
CA LYS A 65 11.53 -8.78 -4.11
C LYS A 65 10.45 -7.69 -4.04
N GLY A 66 9.21 -8.05 -3.68
CA GLY A 66 8.13 -7.08 -3.45
C GLY A 66 8.50 -6.05 -2.39
N LEU A 67 9.06 -6.48 -1.26
CA LEU A 67 9.54 -5.58 -0.21
C LEU A 67 10.69 -4.67 -0.66
N GLN A 68 11.55 -5.12 -1.58
CA GLN A 68 12.66 -4.32 -2.11
C GLN A 68 12.19 -3.26 -3.11
N GLU A 69 11.23 -3.59 -3.97
CA GLU A 69 10.91 -2.81 -5.17
C GLU A 69 9.59 -2.02 -5.06
N ASP A 70 8.62 -2.49 -4.24
CA ASP A 70 7.27 -1.94 -4.19
C ASP A 70 6.98 -1.18 -2.89
N PRO A 71 6.88 0.16 -2.94
CA PRO A 71 6.57 0.97 -1.77
C PRO A 71 5.20 0.67 -1.16
N LEU A 72 4.22 0.27 -1.96
CA LEU A 72 2.87 -0.03 -1.45
C LEU A 72 2.85 -1.38 -0.73
N PHE A 73 3.58 -2.36 -1.26
CA PHE A 73 3.74 -3.66 -0.62
C PHE A 73 4.56 -3.54 0.69
N GLN A 74 5.63 -2.74 0.68
CA GLN A 74 6.41 -2.44 1.88
C GLN A 74 5.56 -1.76 2.96
N MET A 75 4.75 -0.76 2.59
CA MET A 75 3.85 -0.08 3.51
C MET A 75 2.78 -1.05 4.05
N MET A 76 2.22 -1.93 3.24
CA MET A 76 1.25 -2.94 3.65
C MET A 76 1.85 -3.86 4.71
N LEU A 77 3.08 -4.31 4.52
CA LEU A 77 3.79 -5.22 5.44
C LEU A 77 4.56 -4.50 6.56
N SER A 78 4.42 -3.19 6.69
CA SER A 78 5.03 -2.45 7.81
C SER A 78 4.46 -2.86 9.17
N LYS A 79 3.25 -3.42 9.18
CA LYS A 79 2.59 -4.00 10.34
C LYS A 79 1.96 -5.34 9.95
N TYR A 80 2.35 -6.39 10.63
CA TYR A 80 1.87 -7.73 10.34
C TYR A 80 1.86 -8.62 11.59
N LEU A 81 1.07 -9.70 11.52
CA LEU A 81 1.06 -10.82 12.43
C LEU A 81 1.40 -12.09 11.65
N ALA A 82 2.42 -12.81 12.06
CA ALA A 82 2.87 -14.01 11.34
C ALA A 82 2.77 -15.26 12.20
N LYS A 83 2.49 -16.41 11.57
CA LYS A 83 2.50 -17.74 12.20
C LYS A 83 3.89 -18.07 12.73
N LYS A 84 4.93 -17.80 11.94
CA LYS A 84 6.34 -17.92 12.32
C LYS A 84 6.98 -16.55 12.29
N ARG A 85 7.83 -16.24 13.28
CA ARG A 85 8.56 -14.98 13.31
C ARG A 85 9.40 -14.82 12.06
N GLU A 86 9.19 -13.71 11.33
CA GLU A 86 9.96 -13.33 10.16
C GLU A 86 10.73 -12.04 10.43
N ILE A 87 11.99 -12.01 9.99
CA ILE A 87 12.81 -10.81 9.99
C ILE A 87 13.17 -10.54 8.53
N PHE A 88 12.67 -9.44 8.00
CA PHE A 88 12.94 -9.04 6.63
C PHE A 88 14.13 -8.09 6.58
N ASN A 89 15.28 -8.59 6.11
CA ASN A 89 16.44 -7.78 5.81
C ASN A 89 16.49 -7.52 4.31
N PHE A 90 16.23 -6.28 3.90
CA PHE A 90 16.27 -5.89 2.49
C PHE A 90 16.78 -4.44 2.34
N LYS A 91 17.25 -4.13 1.15
CA LYS A 91 17.57 -2.76 0.73
C LYS A 91 16.62 -2.37 -0.37
N ASN A 92 16.14 -1.12 -0.34
CA ASN A 92 15.27 -0.61 -1.39
C ASN A 92 15.99 -0.62 -2.74
N GLU A 93 15.35 -1.24 -3.73
CA GLU A 93 15.76 -1.25 -5.13
C GLU A 93 14.72 -0.51 -5.96
N TYR A 94 15.16 0.37 -6.85
CA TYR A 94 14.24 1.20 -7.61
C TYR A 94 13.82 0.52 -8.91
N ASN A 95 12.64 -0.08 -8.91
CA ASN A 95 11.96 -0.51 -10.11
C ASN A 95 11.17 0.69 -10.68
N TYR A 96 11.82 1.47 -11.53
CA TYR A 96 11.24 2.72 -12.05
C TYR A 96 9.93 2.50 -12.83
N LYS A 97 9.78 1.38 -13.53
CA LYS A 97 8.54 1.03 -14.24
C LYS A 97 7.38 0.82 -13.26
N LEU A 98 7.65 0.13 -12.15
CA LEU A 98 6.66 -0.11 -11.10
C LEU A 98 6.29 1.19 -10.38
N LEU A 99 7.30 2.01 -10.05
CA LEU A 99 7.08 3.31 -9.40
C LEU A 99 6.25 4.25 -10.29
N ASP A 100 6.56 4.31 -11.59
CA ASP A 100 5.81 5.11 -12.56
C ASP A 100 4.36 4.61 -12.68
N LEU A 101 4.15 3.30 -12.75
CA LEU A 101 2.81 2.71 -12.78
C LEU A 101 1.98 3.09 -11.55
N HIS A 102 2.56 3.01 -10.35
CA HIS A 102 1.87 3.42 -9.12
C HIS A 102 1.60 4.93 -9.09
N LEU A 103 2.55 5.72 -9.56
CA LEU A 103 2.39 7.17 -9.64
C LEU A 103 1.30 7.55 -10.66
N LEU A 104 1.28 6.90 -11.82
CA LEU A 104 0.25 7.09 -12.85
C LEU A 104 -1.16 6.76 -12.31
N LYS A 105 -1.30 5.64 -11.60
CA LYS A 105 -2.56 5.30 -10.92
C LYS A 105 -2.99 6.41 -9.95
N SER A 106 -2.05 7.00 -9.23
CA SER A 106 -2.35 8.08 -8.28
C SER A 106 -2.87 9.35 -8.99
N LYS A 107 -2.54 9.57 -10.26
CA LYS A 107 -3.02 10.71 -11.07
C LYS A 107 -4.55 10.75 -11.21
N THR A 108 -5.24 9.62 -11.07
CA THR A 108 -6.70 9.53 -11.03
C THR A 108 -7.32 10.51 -10.01
N PHE A 109 -6.56 10.88 -8.96
CA PHE A 109 -6.96 11.92 -8.01
C PHE A 109 -7.25 13.27 -8.67
N LEU A 110 -6.45 13.66 -9.66
CA LEU A 110 -6.63 14.91 -10.40
C LEU A 110 -7.78 14.82 -11.41
N ASP A 111 -7.85 13.68 -12.11
CA ASP A 111 -8.74 13.51 -13.25
C ASP A 111 -10.20 13.28 -12.80
N ASN A 112 -10.40 12.64 -11.64
CA ASN A 112 -11.72 12.21 -11.17
C ASN A 112 -12.08 12.73 -9.77
N PHE A 113 -11.50 13.84 -9.31
CA PHE A 113 -11.63 14.32 -7.93
C PHE A 113 -13.08 14.34 -7.41
N ASP A 114 -14.02 14.84 -8.20
CA ASP A 114 -15.42 14.99 -7.78
C ASP A 114 -16.18 13.66 -7.72
N LEU A 115 -15.71 12.65 -8.45
CA LEU A 115 -16.31 11.32 -8.51
C LEU A 115 -15.78 10.37 -7.41
N LEU A 116 -14.61 10.68 -6.85
CA LEU A 116 -13.95 9.85 -5.86
C LEU A 116 -14.59 10.02 -4.48
N THR A 117 -14.76 8.89 -3.79
CA THR A 117 -15.07 8.87 -2.35
C THR A 117 -13.90 9.36 -1.51
N GLY A 118 -14.17 9.75 -0.27
CA GLY A 118 -13.10 10.20 0.63
C GLY A 118 -12.01 9.12 0.87
N ARG A 119 -12.41 7.85 0.97
CA ARG A 119 -11.47 6.71 1.09
C ARG A 119 -10.57 6.58 -0.14
N GLU A 120 -11.12 6.72 -1.33
CA GLU A 120 -10.36 6.67 -2.58
C GLU A 120 -9.39 7.84 -2.69
N LYS A 121 -9.85 9.07 -2.40
CA LYS A 121 -9.00 10.26 -2.34
C LYS A 121 -7.81 10.06 -1.40
N TYR A 122 -8.08 9.59 -0.18
CA TYR A 122 -7.03 9.31 0.79
C TYR A 122 -6.05 8.25 0.27
N ASN A 123 -6.54 7.15 -0.32
CA ASN A 123 -5.69 6.08 -0.83
C ASN A 123 -4.77 6.55 -1.97
N LEU A 124 -5.27 7.37 -2.89
CA LEU A 124 -4.47 7.89 -4.01
C LEU A 124 -3.38 8.85 -3.51
N VAL A 125 -3.71 9.76 -2.59
CA VAL A 125 -2.73 10.67 -1.97
C VAL A 125 -1.71 9.89 -1.13
N ARG A 126 -2.17 8.90 -0.36
CA ARG A 126 -1.31 8.00 0.44
C ARG A 126 -0.30 7.28 -0.44
N ASN A 127 -0.74 6.70 -1.56
CA ASN A 127 0.12 5.97 -2.47
C ASN A 127 1.20 6.88 -3.08
N MET A 128 0.83 8.08 -3.51
CA MET A 128 1.80 9.09 -3.99
C MET A 128 2.83 9.45 -2.91
N CYS A 129 2.39 9.69 -1.67
CA CYS A 129 3.31 10.01 -0.56
C CYS A 129 4.21 8.83 -0.19
N ALA A 130 3.70 7.57 -0.29
CA ALA A 130 4.51 6.38 -0.09
C ALA A 130 5.65 6.28 -1.12
N ILE A 131 5.38 6.52 -2.40
CA ILE A 131 6.40 6.56 -3.46
C ILE A 131 7.45 7.63 -3.14
N ARG A 132 7.03 8.83 -2.73
CA ARG A 132 7.94 9.91 -2.34
C ARG A 132 8.88 9.50 -1.21
N LEU A 133 8.35 8.91 -0.14
CA LEU A 133 9.17 8.44 0.99
C LEU A 133 10.13 7.33 0.58
N PHE A 134 9.67 6.40 -0.26
CA PHE A 134 10.50 5.31 -0.79
C PHE A 134 11.70 5.85 -1.57
N LEU A 135 11.48 6.79 -2.49
CA LEU A 135 12.55 7.45 -3.25
C LEU A 135 13.54 8.22 -2.35
N GLN A 136 13.05 8.73 -1.22
CA GLN A 136 13.88 9.41 -0.21
C GLN A 136 14.56 8.44 0.77
N LYS A 137 14.40 7.12 0.62
CA LYS A 137 14.93 6.07 1.52
C LYS A 137 14.50 6.26 2.98
N LYS A 138 13.30 6.79 3.19
CA LYS A 138 12.72 6.98 4.52
C LYS A 138 11.94 5.77 4.97
N VAL A 139 11.69 5.68 6.28
CA VAL A 139 10.80 4.69 6.85
C VAL A 139 9.44 4.75 6.17
N LEU A 140 8.92 3.60 5.79
CA LEU A 140 7.69 3.46 5.04
C LEU A 140 6.67 2.65 5.84
N ASP A 141 5.98 3.33 6.73
CA ASP A 141 4.81 2.85 7.44
C ASP A 141 3.65 3.84 7.29
N LYS A 142 2.48 3.44 7.71
CA LYS A 142 1.27 4.27 7.61
C LYS A 142 1.41 5.60 8.34
N GLU A 143 2.03 5.60 9.52
CA GLU A 143 2.19 6.82 10.31
C GLU A 143 3.15 7.80 9.64
N ALA A 144 4.25 7.31 9.06
CA ALA A 144 5.18 8.13 8.30
C ALA A 144 4.51 8.75 7.07
N VAL A 145 3.70 7.94 6.36
CA VAL A 145 2.93 8.42 5.21
C VAL A 145 1.89 9.46 5.62
N ASP A 146 1.15 9.24 6.71
CA ASP A 146 0.17 10.21 7.22
C ASP A 146 0.86 11.51 7.68
N ARG A 147 2.06 11.44 8.26
CA ARG A 147 2.88 12.63 8.56
C ARG A 147 3.28 13.39 7.30
N GLU A 148 3.69 12.67 6.25
CA GLU A 148 4.05 13.29 4.97
C GLU A 148 2.83 13.94 4.29
N ILE A 149 1.65 13.31 4.34
CA ILE A 149 0.38 13.91 3.87
C ILE A 149 0.12 15.22 4.63
N LYS A 150 0.20 15.20 5.96
CA LYS A 150 -0.02 16.40 6.78
C LYS A 150 0.98 17.52 6.48
N LYS A 151 2.22 17.16 6.19
CA LYS A 151 3.28 18.11 5.83
C LYS A 151 2.99 18.81 4.50
N ILE A 152 2.52 18.08 3.50
CA ILE A 152 2.27 18.60 2.14
C ILE A 152 0.93 19.33 2.08
N PHE A 153 -0.13 18.71 2.58
CA PHE A 153 -1.50 19.18 2.38
C PHE A 153 -2.04 20.02 3.55
N GLY A 154 -1.48 19.87 4.76
CA GLY A 154 -1.90 20.57 5.98
C GLY A 154 -2.29 19.60 7.09
N ARG A 155 -2.30 20.07 8.35
CA ARG A 155 -2.48 19.24 9.56
C ARG A 155 -3.76 18.40 9.55
N SER A 156 -4.86 18.93 9.03
CA SER A 156 -6.18 18.26 8.94
C SER A 156 -6.38 17.43 7.67
N ALA A 157 -5.38 17.36 6.78
CA ALA A 157 -5.55 16.78 5.44
C ALA A 157 -6.01 15.33 5.44
N VAL A 158 -5.51 14.50 6.36
CA VAL A 158 -5.91 13.09 6.45
C VAL A 158 -7.40 12.95 6.76
N THR A 159 -7.90 13.74 7.71
CA THR A 159 -9.32 13.79 8.07
C THR A 159 -10.15 14.34 6.93
N GLN A 160 -9.74 15.48 6.36
CA GLN A 160 -10.45 16.10 5.23
C GLN A 160 -10.59 15.16 4.02
N LEU A 161 -9.52 14.39 3.71
CA LEU A 161 -9.58 13.40 2.64
C LEU A 161 -10.57 12.27 2.98
N LYS A 162 -10.46 11.65 4.15
CA LYS A 162 -11.29 10.50 4.55
C LYS A 162 -12.77 10.85 4.65
N GLU A 163 -13.08 12.04 5.16
CA GLU A 163 -14.44 12.54 5.33
C GLU A 163 -14.99 13.22 4.06
N ASN A 164 -14.23 13.20 2.98
CA ASN A 164 -14.59 13.83 1.69
C ASN A 164 -14.79 15.36 1.77
N LEU A 165 -14.10 16.02 2.70
CA LEU A 165 -14.14 17.47 2.93
C LEU A 165 -12.96 18.20 2.28
N ALA A 166 -12.16 17.53 1.48
CA ALA A 166 -10.98 18.11 0.82
C ALA A 166 -11.40 19.14 -0.23
N GLU A 167 -10.87 20.35 -0.12
CA GLU A 167 -11.12 21.42 -1.11
C GLU A 167 -10.36 21.14 -2.40
N LYS A 168 -11.09 20.93 -3.50
CA LYS A 168 -10.55 20.53 -4.81
C LYS A 168 -9.37 21.40 -5.26
N LYS A 169 -9.56 22.72 -5.29
CA LYS A 169 -8.55 23.67 -5.80
C LYS A 169 -7.23 23.55 -5.03
N ILE A 170 -7.30 23.54 -3.69
CA ILE A 170 -6.13 23.45 -2.83
C ILE A 170 -5.43 22.09 -2.96
N PHE A 171 -6.21 21.01 -2.85
CA PHE A 171 -5.64 19.68 -2.87
C PHE A 171 -5.09 19.31 -4.25
N CYS A 172 -5.80 19.60 -5.34
CA CYS A 172 -5.30 19.30 -6.69
C CYS A 172 -4.04 20.11 -7.04
N THR A 173 -3.94 21.37 -6.61
CA THR A 173 -2.73 22.16 -6.86
C THR A 173 -1.51 21.57 -6.15
N LYS A 174 -1.65 21.23 -4.86
CA LYS A 174 -0.57 20.61 -4.08
C LYS A 174 -0.22 19.22 -4.58
N PHE A 175 -1.24 18.43 -4.95
CA PHE A 175 -1.05 17.10 -5.51
C PHE A 175 -0.25 17.16 -6.81
N ARG A 176 -0.65 18.02 -7.76
CA ARG A 176 0.03 18.18 -9.05
C ARG A 176 1.50 18.54 -8.84
N LYS A 177 1.79 19.55 -8.01
CA LYS A 177 3.17 19.91 -7.70
C LYS A 177 3.99 18.74 -7.17
N THR A 178 3.44 18.00 -6.21
CA THR A 178 4.12 16.85 -5.61
C THR A 178 4.30 15.70 -6.62
N TYR A 179 3.28 15.46 -7.44
CA TYR A 179 3.31 14.48 -8.53
C TYR A 179 4.45 14.79 -9.51
N ASP A 180 4.53 16.03 -9.99
CA ASP A 180 5.54 16.46 -10.96
C ASP A 180 6.97 16.36 -10.38
N GLU A 181 7.15 16.67 -9.08
CA GLU A 181 8.42 16.49 -8.38
C GLU A 181 8.85 15.00 -8.36
N ILE A 182 7.93 14.09 -8.02
CA ILE A 182 8.18 12.65 -7.97
C ILE A 182 8.45 12.10 -9.37
N PHE A 183 7.62 12.47 -10.35
CA PHE A 183 7.79 12.05 -11.74
C PHE A 183 9.14 12.49 -12.29
N SER A 184 9.53 13.73 -12.07
CA SER A 184 10.83 14.24 -12.48
C SER A 184 11.99 13.47 -11.83
N GLN A 185 11.85 13.07 -10.57
CA GLN A 185 12.84 12.26 -9.86
C GLN A 185 12.94 10.84 -10.46
N ILE A 186 11.81 10.21 -10.78
CA ILE A 186 11.76 8.90 -11.44
C ILE A 186 12.45 8.98 -12.79
N MET A 187 12.08 9.96 -13.63
CA MET A 187 12.60 10.10 -14.99
C MET A 187 14.11 10.39 -15.04
N LYS A 188 14.61 11.20 -14.11
CA LYS A 188 16.06 11.50 -14.02
C LYS A 188 16.91 10.28 -13.68
N ASN A 189 16.37 9.34 -12.92
CA ASN A 189 17.09 8.19 -12.42
C ASN A 189 16.77 6.90 -13.20
N ALA A 190 15.75 6.92 -14.06
CA ALA A 190 15.43 5.77 -14.91
C ALA A 190 16.55 5.50 -15.92
N PRO A 191 16.93 4.23 -16.15
CA PRO A 191 17.89 3.89 -17.20
C PRO A 191 17.35 4.39 -18.54
N GLN A 192 18.18 5.14 -19.27
CA GLN A 192 17.84 5.57 -20.62
C GLN A 192 17.68 4.32 -21.51
N PRO A 193 16.65 4.25 -22.37
CA PRO A 193 16.56 3.18 -23.37
C PRO A 193 17.81 3.20 -24.25
N LYS A 194 18.45 2.02 -24.32
CA LYS A 194 19.58 1.80 -25.24
C LYS A 194 19.08 1.79 -26.67
#